data_53eb15a5296354c50fc21603745cb4c1
#
_entry.id   53eb15a5296354c50fc21603745cb4c1
#
_cell.length_a   1.000
_cell.length_b   1.000
_cell.length_c   1.000
_cell.angle_alpha   90.00
_cell.angle_beta   90.00
_cell.angle_gamma   90.00
#
_symmetry.space_group_name_H-M   'P 1'
#
loop_
_entity.id
_entity.type
_entity.pdbx_description
1 polymer ?
#
loop_
_entity_poly.entity_id
_entity_poly.type
_entity_poly.pdbx_seq_one_letter_code
_entity_poly.pdbx_strand_id
1 'polypeptide(L)'
;FGSGTQLQELYVTPGMMTPPMWDAVAEAAAWSRANADVLIDVHWIGGDPGKGEAYGYASWSPRKAILVLRNPGEARSRLDVDAQAAFELLPGAPARYRLTQPWKNVDETVEITLEAGRPHTFNLGPFEALVFEAIPLE
;
A
#
# COMPACT_ATOMS: atom_id res chain seq x y z
N PHE A 1 7.10 5.74 3.20
CA PHE A 1 6.48 6.71 2.25
C PHE A 1 4.98 6.43 2.00
N GLY A 2 4.50 5.21 2.22
CA GLY A 2 3.08 4.88 2.08
C GLY A 2 2.28 4.84 3.38
N SER A 3 2.89 5.20 4.50
CA SER A 3 2.27 5.20 5.84
C SER A 3 1.81 6.59 6.32
N GLY A 4 1.68 7.53 5.42
CA GLY A 4 1.19 8.88 5.68
C GLY A 4 2.12 10.00 5.23
N THR A 5 1.71 11.24 5.54
CA THR A 5 2.42 12.47 5.16
C THR A 5 3.18 13.11 6.32
N GLN A 6 3.15 12.50 7.50
CA GLN A 6 3.81 13.01 8.71
C GLN A 6 5.34 12.88 8.60
N LEU A 7 6.05 12.91 9.70
CA LEU A 7 7.50 12.78 9.72
C LEU A 7 7.96 11.48 9.03
N GLN A 8 8.83 11.60 8.04
CA GLN A 8 9.46 10.48 7.35
C GLN A 8 10.89 10.35 7.87
N GLU A 9 11.15 9.31 8.64
CA GLU A 9 12.48 8.98 9.14
C GLU A 9 13.08 7.81 8.36
N LEU A 10 14.32 7.95 7.91
CA LEU A 10 15.07 6.92 7.21
C LEU A 10 16.19 6.40 8.11
N TYR A 11 16.00 5.22 8.67
CA TYR A 11 17.04 4.54 9.44
C TYR A 11 17.99 3.78 8.48
N VAL A 12 18.88 4.52 7.85
CA VAL A 12 19.84 3.98 6.89
C VAL A 12 21.27 4.29 7.33
N THR A 13 22.23 3.43 6.94
CA THR A 13 23.64 3.69 7.07
C THR A 13 24.14 4.22 5.72
N PRO A 14 24.42 5.53 5.57
CA PRO A 14 24.73 6.13 4.26
C PRO A 14 25.84 5.44 3.49
N GLY A 15 26.89 4.97 4.20
CA GLY A 15 28.02 4.27 3.59
C GLY A 15 27.68 2.88 3.01
N MET A 16 26.52 2.32 3.34
CA MET A 16 26.00 1.05 2.79
C MET A 16 25.02 1.25 1.64
N MET A 17 24.58 2.50 1.40
CA MET A 17 23.64 2.84 0.35
C MET A 17 24.35 2.96 -0.99
N THR A 18 23.91 2.17 -1.96
CA THR A 18 24.36 2.26 -3.35
C THR A 18 23.57 3.32 -4.11
N PRO A 19 24.06 3.85 -5.25
CA PRO A 19 23.30 4.80 -6.07
C PRO A 19 21.89 4.31 -6.44
N PRO A 20 21.66 3.04 -6.89
CA PRO A 20 20.31 2.55 -7.14
C PRO A 20 19.38 2.56 -5.91
N MET A 21 19.93 2.34 -4.71
CA MET A 21 19.13 2.44 -3.48
C MET A 21 18.70 3.88 -3.19
N TRP A 22 19.57 4.85 -3.41
CA TRP A 22 19.24 6.27 -3.30
C TRP A 22 18.21 6.70 -4.34
N ASP A 23 18.31 6.20 -5.58
CA ASP A 23 17.33 6.45 -6.64
C ASP A 23 15.96 5.93 -6.25
N ALA A 24 15.87 4.71 -5.71
CA ALA A 24 14.62 4.13 -5.22
C ALA A 24 14.00 4.95 -4.06
N VAL A 25 14.82 5.44 -3.13
CA VAL A 25 14.36 6.34 -2.05
C VAL A 25 13.83 7.65 -2.62
N ALA A 26 14.52 8.25 -3.59
CA ALA A 26 14.11 9.49 -4.23
C ALA A 26 12.78 9.32 -5.01
N GLU A 27 12.63 8.21 -5.74
CA GLU A 27 11.40 7.87 -6.45
C GLU A 27 10.22 7.68 -5.48
N ALA A 28 10.40 6.92 -4.42
CA ALA A 28 9.38 6.71 -3.40
C ALA A 28 8.99 8.02 -2.69
N ALA A 29 9.95 8.90 -2.42
CA ALA A 29 9.70 10.22 -1.84
C ALA A 29 8.93 11.14 -2.82
N ALA A 30 9.26 11.09 -4.11
CA ALA A 30 8.55 11.83 -5.13
C ALA A 30 7.11 11.35 -5.27
N TRP A 31 6.90 10.03 -5.30
CA TRP A 31 5.58 9.42 -5.32
C TRP A 31 4.74 9.80 -4.09
N SER A 32 5.32 9.74 -2.89
CA SER A 32 4.63 10.11 -1.64
C SER A 32 4.17 11.57 -1.67
N ARG A 33 5.02 12.50 -2.14
CA ARG A 33 4.65 13.91 -2.30
C ARG A 33 3.54 14.12 -3.32
N ALA A 34 3.59 13.39 -4.44
CA ALA A 34 2.57 13.47 -5.49
C ALA A 34 1.20 12.92 -5.04
N ASN A 35 1.18 12.10 -3.98
CA ASN A 35 -0.02 11.50 -3.41
C ASN A 35 -0.36 12.03 -2.00
N ALA A 36 0.18 13.19 -1.62
CA ALA A 36 0.02 13.73 -0.28
C ALA A 36 -1.44 14.01 0.09
N ASP A 37 -2.27 14.37 -0.89
CA ASP A 37 -3.71 14.60 -0.72
C ASP A 37 -4.52 13.33 -0.37
N VAL A 38 -4.00 12.17 -0.75
CA VAL A 38 -4.59 10.88 -0.38
C VAL A 38 -3.97 10.36 0.92
N LEU A 39 -2.65 10.48 1.06
CA LEU A 39 -1.89 9.96 2.20
C LEU A 39 -2.07 10.75 3.50
N ILE A 40 -2.82 11.87 3.46
CA ILE A 40 -3.05 12.70 4.66
C ILE A 40 -3.90 11.97 5.72
N ASP A 41 -4.75 11.05 5.30
CA ASP A 41 -5.62 10.26 6.16
C ASP A 41 -5.36 8.77 5.93
N VAL A 42 -4.51 8.18 6.76
CA VAL A 42 -4.01 6.83 6.66
C VAL A 42 -4.50 5.99 7.83
N HIS A 43 -5.03 4.81 7.52
CA HIS A 43 -5.49 3.84 8.50
C HIS A 43 -4.59 2.60 8.51
N TRP A 44 -4.45 2.00 9.66
CA TRP A 44 -3.84 0.68 9.82
C TRP A 44 -4.81 -0.41 9.41
N ILE A 45 -4.33 -1.42 8.68
CA ILE A 45 -5.09 -2.62 8.34
C ILE A 45 -4.29 -3.90 8.62
N GLY A 46 -5.01 -4.98 8.87
CA GLY A 46 -4.41 -6.30 9.10
C GLY A 46 -3.92 -6.54 10.52
N GLY A 47 -2.88 -7.36 10.64
CA GLY A 47 -2.40 -7.91 11.89
C GLY A 47 -1.33 -7.10 12.62
N ASP A 48 -0.71 -7.72 13.62
CA ASP A 48 0.31 -7.12 14.47
C ASP A 48 1.72 -7.51 14.00
N PRO A 49 2.53 -6.55 13.48
CA PRO A 49 3.90 -6.85 13.04
C PRO A 49 4.82 -7.32 14.17
N GLY A 50 4.53 -6.97 15.42
CA GLY A 50 5.26 -7.49 16.59
C GLY A 50 5.09 -8.98 16.80
N LYS A 51 4.05 -9.57 16.21
CA LYS A 51 3.80 -11.01 16.17
C LYS A 51 4.19 -11.65 14.83
N GLY A 52 4.77 -10.89 13.92
CA GLY A 52 5.11 -11.36 12.57
C GLY A 52 3.90 -11.47 11.62
N GLU A 53 2.76 -10.88 11.98
CA GLU A 53 1.55 -10.94 11.17
C GLU A 53 1.61 -9.93 10.01
N ALA A 54 1.01 -10.30 8.87
CA ALA A 54 0.88 -9.38 7.73
C ALA A 54 -0.03 -8.20 8.08
N TYR A 55 0.37 -7.02 7.66
CA TYR A 55 -0.32 -5.76 7.94
C TYR A 55 -0.19 -4.79 6.78
N GLY A 56 -0.80 -3.64 6.90
CA GLY A 56 -0.66 -2.60 5.90
C GLY A 56 -1.21 -1.25 6.34
N TYR A 57 -1.25 -0.37 5.36
CA TYR A 57 -1.82 0.96 5.47
C TYR A 57 -2.77 1.20 4.30
N ALA A 58 -3.89 1.83 4.58
CA ALA A 58 -4.84 2.22 3.56
C ALA A 58 -5.20 3.69 3.72
N SER A 59 -5.42 4.37 2.61
CA SER A 59 -5.88 5.76 2.58
C SER A 59 -6.83 5.96 1.41
N TRP A 60 -7.74 6.91 1.54
CA TRP A 60 -8.78 7.12 0.55
C TRP A 60 -9.08 8.61 0.31
N SER A 61 -9.39 8.92 -0.94
CA SER A 61 -10.06 10.14 -1.36
C SER A 61 -11.11 9.80 -2.43
N PRO A 62 -12.06 10.70 -2.74
CA PRO A 62 -13.09 10.41 -3.75
C PRO A 62 -12.56 10.04 -5.14
N ARG A 63 -11.32 10.41 -5.47
CA ARG A 63 -10.72 10.18 -6.78
C ARG A 63 -9.74 9.00 -6.81
N LYS A 64 -9.19 8.62 -5.65
CA LYS A 64 -8.10 7.65 -5.57
C LYS A 64 -7.99 7.12 -4.15
N ALA A 65 -7.60 5.86 -4.02
CA ALA A 65 -7.14 5.30 -2.76
C ALA A 65 -5.72 4.72 -2.92
N ILE A 66 -5.06 4.49 -1.80
CA ILE A 66 -3.74 3.86 -1.75
C ILE A 66 -3.79 2.71 -0.77
N LEU A 67 -3.19 1.58 -1.16
CA LEU A 67 -3.08 0.39 -0.34
C LEU A 67 -1.60 -0.03 -0.29
N VAL A 68 -1.06 -0.12 0.91
CA VAL A 68 0.30 -0.61 1.16
C VAL A 68 0.21 -1.84 2.05
N LEU A 69 0.77 -2.95 1.60
CA LEU A 69 0.75 -4.22 2.32
C LEU A 69 2.17 -4.66 2.64
N ARG A 70 2.36 -5.27 3.79
CA ARG A 70 3.66 -5.80 4.20
C ARG A 70 3.54 -7.13 4.93
N ASN A 71 4.41 -8.04 4.56
CA ASN A 71 4.71 -9.23 5.34
C ASN A 71 6.05 -8.99 6.08
N PRO A 72 6.07 -8.88 7.41
CA PRO A 72 7.31 -8.66 8.16
C PRO A 72 8.09 -9.95 8.41
N GLY A 73 7.48 -11.12 8.13
CA GLY A 73 8.03 -12.43 8.43
C GLY A 73 8.79 -13.09 7.28
N GLU A 74 9.58 -14.10 7.62
CA GLU A 74 10.36 -14.93 6.68
C GLU A 74 9.53 -16.03 5.98
N ALA A 75 8.32 -16.29 6.47
CA ALA A 75 7.36 -17.21 5.85
C ALA A 75 6.35 -16.45 4.98
N ARG A 76 5.75 -17.17 4.02
CA ARG A 76 4.61 -16.62 3.25
C ARG A 76 3.45 -16.31 4.20
N SER A 77 2.74 -15.23 3.95
CA SER A 77 1.59 -14.81 4.73
C SER A 77 0.42 -14.42 3.84
N ARG A 78 -0.76 -14.31 4.43
CA ARG A 78 -1.99 -13.87 3.74
C ARG A 78 -2.59 -12.69 4.48
N LEU A 79 -3.19 -11.80 3.71
CA LEU A 79 -3.95 -10.68 4.23
C LEU A 79 -5.23 -10.50 3.42
N ASP A 80 -6.37 -10.60 4.08
CA ASP A 80 -7.68 -10.33 3.48
C ASP A 80 -7.98 -8.84 3.60
N VAL A 81 -8.32 -8.21 2.49
CA VAL A 81 -8.63 -6.78 2.41
C VAL A 81 -10.00 -6.59 1.79
N ASP A 82 -10.89 -5.99 2.54
CA ASP A 82 -12.19 -5.50 2.07
C ASP A 82 -12.09 -3.99 1.84
N ALA A 83 -12.48 -3.53 0.64
CA ALA A 83 -12.38 -2.11 0.30
C ALA A 83 -13.22 -1.21 1.21
N GLN A 84 -14.42 -1.68 1.65
CA GLN A 84 -15.27 -0.91 2.55
C GLN A 84 -14.58 -0.61 3.89
N ALA A 85 -13.97 -1.63 4.47
CA ALA A 85 -13.31 -1.51 5.77
C ALA A 85 -11.93 -0.83 5.64
N ALA A 86 -11.12 -1.23 4.64
CA ALA A 86 -9.76 -0.72 4.47
C ALA A 86 -9.70 0.76 4.11
N PHE A 87 -10.64 1.23 3.30
CA PHE A 87 -10.71 2.64 2.87
C PHE A 87 -11.70 3.47 3.69
N GLU A 88 -12.36 2.89 4.69
CA GLU A 88 -13.41 3.53 5.50
C GLU A 88 -14.45 4.27 4.64
N LEU A 89 -14.92 3.58 3.59
CA LEU A 89 -15.75 4.19 2.54
C LEU A 89 -17.01 4.84 3.10
N LEU A 90 -17.22 6.10 2.74
CA LEU A 90 -18.42 6.84 3.09
C LEU A 90 -19.63 6.36 2.29
N PRO A 91 -20.86 6.59 2.80
CA PRO A 91 -22.08 6.32 2.01
C PRO A 91 -22.05 7.03 0.66
N GLY A 92 -22.29 6.29 -0.42
CA GLY A 92 -22.25 6.80 -1.78
C GLY A 92 -20.86 6.82 -2.44
N ALA A 93 -19.81 6.38 -1.75
CA ALA A 93 -18.51 6.15 -2.38
C ALA A 93 -18.60 5.01 -3.41
N PRO A 94 -17.72 4.99 -4.43
CA PRO A 94 -17.62 3.86 -5.35
C PRO A 94 -17.39 2.55 -4.60
N ALA A 95 -18.07 1.48 -5.05
CA ALA A 95 -17.95 0.17 -4.41
C ALA A 95 -16.80 -0.69 -4.99
N ARG A 96 -16.20 -0.26 -6.11
CA ARG A 96 -15.18 -1.05 -6.82
C ARG A 96 -13.98 -0.20 -7.16
N TYR A 97 -12.79 -0.80 -7.02
CA TYR A 97 -11.50 -0.15 -7.25
C TYR A 97 -10.58 -1.06 -8.03
N ARG A 98 -10.03 -0.56 -9.14
CA ARG A 98 -8.95 -1.23 -9.87
C ARG A 98 -7.62 -0.86 -9.23
N LEU A 99 -6.83 -1.87 -8.88
CA LEU A 99 -5.50 -1.70 -8.32
C LEU A 99 -4.45 -1.67 -9.43
N THR A 100 -3.52 -0.73 -9.33
CA THR A 100 -2.32 -0.65 -10.17
C THR A 100 -1.10 -0.44 -9.29
N GLN A 101 0.03 -1.03 -9.65
CA GLN A 101 1.29 -0.80 -8.96
C GLN A 101 2.01 0.42 -9.55
N PRO A 102 2.46 1.39 -8.74
CA PRO A 102 3.10 2.61 -9.23
C PRO A 102 4.49 2.37 -9.82
N TRP A 103 5.18 1.28 -9.43
CA TRP A 103 6.51 0.92 -9.93
C TRP A 103 6.43 -0.26 -10.87
N LYS A 104 6.96 -0.08 -12.09
CA LYS A 104 6.79 -0.99 -13.23
C LYS A 104 7.66 -2.25 -13.22
N ASN A 105 8.33 -2.60 -12.13
CA ASN A 105 9.20 -3.77 -12.07
C ASN A 105 8.46 -5.10 -11.93
N VAL A 106 7.20 -5.15 -12.31
CA VAL A 106 6.41 -6.39 -12.29
C VAL A 106 6.05 -6.73 -13.73
N ASP A 107 6.70 -7.74 -14.27
CA ASP A 107 6.44 -8.31 -15.62
C ASP A 107 5.03 -8.90 -15.78
N GLU A 108 4.24 -8.94 -14.72
CA GLU A 108 2.86 -9.39 -14.72
C GLU A 108 1.95 -8.31 -14.14
N THR A 109 1.27 -7.59 -15.01
CA THR A 109 0.13 -6.76 -14.61
C THR A 109 -1.05 -7.66 -14.25
N VAL A 110 -1.06 -8.18 -13.03
CA VAL A 110 -2.26 -8.79 -12.48
C VAL A 110 -3.26 -7.68 -12.22
N GLU A 111 -4.32 -7.62 -13.01
CA GLU A 111 -5.39 -6.67 -12.80
C GLU A 111 -6.24 -7.13 -11.62
N ILE A 112 -6.05 -6.50 -10.46
CA ILE A 112 -6.82 -6.78 -9.25
C ILE A 112 -7.93 -5.74 -9.12
N THR A 113 -9.15 -6.21 -8.88
CA THR A 113 -10.26 -5.35 -8.48
C THR A 113 -10.65 -5.66 -7.04
N LEU A 114 -10.67 -4.64 -6.19
CA LEU A 114 -11.28 -4.72 -4.87
C LEU A 114 -12.75 -4.31 -4.96
N GLU A 115 -13.61 -5.00 -4.20
CA GLU A 115 -15.03 -4.71 -4.07
C GLU A 115 -15.38 -4.48 -2.60
N ALA A 116 -16.16 -3.44 -2.31
CA ALA A 116 -16.68 -3.18 -0.98
C ALA A 116 -17.61 -4.32 -0.53
N GLY A 117 -17.40 -4.83 0.69
CA GLY A 117 -18.14 -5.96 1.25
C GLY A 117 -17.72 -7.33 0.73
N ARG A 118 -16.63 -7.39 -0.07
CA ARG A 118 -16.09 -8.66 -0.59
C ARG A 118 -14.57 -8.70 -0.43
N PRO A 119 -14.05 -9.33 0.62
CA PRO A 119 -12.62 -9.40 0.86
C PRO A 119 -11.86 -10.08 -0.27
N HIS A 120 -10.71 -9.49 -0.65
CA HIS A 120 -9.73 -10.07 -1.55
C HIS A 120 -8.52 -10.55 -0.74
N THR A 121 -8.08 -11.79 -0.98
CA THR A 121 -6.91 -12.35 -0.30
C THR A 121 -5.63 -12.03 -1.06
N PHE A 122 -4.75 -11.25 -0.45
CA PHE A 122 -3.39 -11.03 -0.91
C PHE A 122 -2.47 -12.11 -0.35
N ASN A 123 -1.68 -12.75 -1.21
CA ASN A 123 -0.63 -13.68 -0.82
C ASN A 123 0.70 -12.94 -0.87
N LEU A 124 1.34 -12.79 0.27
CA LEU A 124 2.58 -12.05 0.43
C LEU A 124 3.75 -13.02 0.62
N GLY A 125 4.80 -12.84 -0.17
CA GLY A 125 6.07 -13.55 0.01
C GLY A 125 6.79 -13.12 1.30
N PRO A 126 7.90 -13.80 1.64
CA PRO A 126 8.74 -13.40 2.77
C PRO A 126 9.23 -11.95 2.62
N PHE A 127 9.08 -11.16 3.68
CA PHE A 127 9.52 -9.75 3.74
C PHE A 127 8.97 -8.85 2.62
N GLU A 128 7.95 -9.30 1.90
CA GLU A 128 7.38 -8.57 0.77
C GLU A 128 6.63 -7.33 1.21
N ALA A 129 6.79 -6.27 0.42
CA ALA A 129 5.97 -5.07 0.49
C ALA A 129 5.34 -4.82 -0.88
N LEU A 130 4.03 -4.61 -0.90
CA LEU A 130 3.25 -4.27 -2.10
C LEU A 130 2.63 -2.89 -1.92
N VAL A 131 2.66 -2.11 -2.99
CA VAL A 131 2.02 -0.78 -3.02
C VAL A 131 1.09 -0.74 -4.22
N PHE A 132 -0.13 -0.29 -3.98
CA PHE A 132 -1.15 -0.13 -5.02
C PHE A 132 -1.75 1.27 -4.97
N GLU A 133 -1.96 1.83 -6.14
CA GLU A 133 -2.91 2.89 -6.37
C GLU A 133 -4.24 2.26 -6.77
N ALA A 134 -5.33 2.68 -6.13
CA ALA A 134 -6.65 2.13 -6.33
C ALA A 134 -7.56 3.20 -6.97
N ILE A 135 -7.92 2.98 -8.22
CA ILE A 135 -8.76 3.91 -8.98
C ILE A 135 -10.22 3.42 -8.95
N PRO A 136 -11.16 4.28 -8.54
CA PRO A 136 -12.57 3.91 -8.51
C PRO A 136 -13.06 3.54 -9.91
N LEU A 137 -13.91 2.50 -9.98
CA LEU A 137 -14.63 2.06 -11.17
C LEU A 137 -16.08 2.51 -11.07
N GLU A 138 -16.63 2.99 -12.17
CA GLU A 138 -18.03 3.37 -12.29
C GLU A 138 -18.98 2.17 -12.17
#